data_3617e41d0cdbc2fc52cbdb380b755597
#
_entry.id   3617e41d0cdbc2fc52cbdb380b755597
#
_cell.length_a   1.000
_cell.length_b   1.000
_cell.length_c   1.000
_cell.angle_alpha   90.00
_cell.angle_beta   90.00
_cell.angle_gamma   90.00
#
_symmetry.space_group_name_H-M   'P 1'
#
loop_
_entity.id
_entity.type
_entity.pdbx_description
1 polymer ?
#
loop_
_entity_poly.entity_id
_entity_poly.type
_entity_poly.pdbx_seq_one_letter_code
_entity_poly.pdbx_strand_id
1 'polypeptide(L)'
;MHSFMRIFRYLLAFLVVPALLLSCNPLTKVQKSKDYEYKLAKADEFYNKKKFRYAQQLYEELFPVYKGTQKFEDLYYKYAYCFYNMEMYLDAESLFKGYLEVFPTSARAEEVDYMRAFCFYKMSPRLELEQVHTMKAMGMMQTFINTHPTSPRVKEATDIIDASRAKMEAKEYRAAKLFYDLGHFRAAAVSFENLLNSYPESATGDEYKLMVVKAYYRFAKMSISEKQLERFERVVTEYHDFVDRYPDSKLLKSAEEYSKLSQNQIKEIQNEQNSSSVKR
;
A
#
# COMPACT_ATOMS: atom_id res chain seq x y z
N MET A 1 9.76 64.09 -7.33
CA MET A 1 9.24 62.72 -7.43
C MET A 1 9.98 61.70 -6.55
N HIS A 2 11.30 61.74 -6.46
CA HIS A 2 12.11 60.83 -5.62
C HIS A 2 11.91 60.95 -4.07
N SER A 3 11.60 62.14 -3.58
CA SER A 3 11.40 62.36 -2.13
C SER A 3 10.06 61.77 -1.65
N PHE A 4 9.01 61.86 -2.44
CA PHE A 4 7.67 61.32 -2.14
C PHE A 4 7.69 59.79 -2.06
N MET A 5 8.45 59.15 -2.95
CA MET A 5 8.60 57.69 -3.01
C MET A 5 9.39 57.13 -1.83
N ARG A 6 10.33 57.92 -1.28
CA ARG A 6 11.07 57.52 -0.04
C ARG A 6 10.17 57.59 1.22
N ILE A 7 9.38 58.66 1.34
CA ILE A 7 8.43 58.81 2.45
C ILE A 7 7.39 57.72 2.45
N PHE A 8 6.85 57.37 1.24
CA PHE A 8 5.90 56.28 1.09
C PHE A 8 6.49 54.90 1.49
N ARG A 9 7.74 54.65 1.14
CA ARG A 9 8.46 53.42 1.57
C ARG A 9 8.64 53.34 3.07
N TYR A 10 8.97 54.43 3.75
CA TYR A 10 9.10 54.43 5.22
C TYR A 10 7.75 54.32 5.91
N LEU A 11 6.70 54.91 5.37
CA LEU A 11 5.33 54.75 5.88
C LEU A 11 4.83 53.30 5.71
N LEU A 12 5.11 52.66 4.59
CA LEU A 12 4.77 51.26 4.35
C LEU A 12 5.54 50.30 5.31
N ALA A 13 6.85 50.57 5.50
CA ALA A 13 7.68 49.83 6.46
C ALA A 13 7.19 49.98 7.89
N PHE A 14 6.78 51.20 8.28
CA PHE A 14 6.28 51.49 9.64
C PHE A 14 4.88 50.86 9.89
N LEU A 15 4.12 50.55 8.84
CA LEU A 15 2.81 49.89 8.94
C LEU A 15 2.94 48.37 8.95
N VAL A 16 3.93 47.80 8.26
CA VAL A 16 4.15 46.35 8.17
C VAL A 16 4.86 45.80 9.42
N VAL A 17 5.77 46.52 10.01
CA VAL A 17 6.54 46.08 11.21
C VAL A 17 5.65 45.81 12.42
N PRO A 18 4.68 46.67 12.82
CA PRO A 18 3.81 46.35 13.96
C PRO A 18 2.80 45.23 13.68
N ALA A 19 2.42 45.01 12.41
CA ALA A 19 1.54 43.87 12.02
C ALA A 19 2.24 42.50 12.25
N LEU A 20 3.57 42.42 12.14
CA LEU A 20 4.36 41.24 12.40
C LEU A 20 4.57 40.97 13.91
N LEU A 21 4.46 41.97 14.76
CA LEU A 21 4.67 41.85 16.21
C LEU A 21 3.38 41.45 16.98
N LEU A 22 2.20 41.51 16.34
CA LEU A 22 0.93 41.15 16.95
C LEU A 22 0.59 39.65 16.86
N SER A 23 1.50 38.82 16.35
CA SER A 23 1.35 37.37 16.39
C SER A 23 1.53 36.81 17.82
N CYS A 24 0.69 37.26 18.77
CA CYS A 24 0.57 36.60 20.06
C CYS A 24 0.11 35.16 19.81
N ASN A 25 1.03 34.20 19.89
CA ASN A 25 0.67 32.79 19.79
C ASN A 25 -0.29 32.44 20.95
N PRO A 26 -1.57 32.15 20.67
CA PRO A 26 -2.57 31.89 21.71
C PRO A 26 -2.18 30.73 22.63
N LEU A 27 -1.32 29.83 22.16
CA LEU A 27 -0.82 28.68 22.91
C LEU A 27 0.12 29.11 24.05
N THR A 28 1.03 30.07 23.83
CA THR A 28 2.02 30.48 24.82
C THR A 28 1.37 31.03 26.12
N LYS A 29 0.22 31.72 25.99
CA LYS A 29 -0.54 32.18 27.15
C LYS A 29 -1.12 31.02 27.95
N VAL A 30 -1.62 29.99 27.27
CA VAL A 30 -2.20 28.81 27.92
C VAL A 30 -1.11 27.96 28.58
N GLN A 31 0.04 27.75 27.92
CA GLN A 31 1.17 26.98 28.47
C GLN A 31 1.73 27.56 29.74
N LYS A 32 1.75 28.90 29.89
CA LYS A 32 2.21 29.57 31.10
C LYS A 32 1.25 29.46 32.30
N SER A 33 0.02 29.02 32.08
CA SER A 33 -0.95 28.80 33.17
C SER A 33 -0.48 27.65 34.08
N LYS A 34 -0.69 27.77 35.39
CA LYS A 34 -0.52 26.68 36.36
C LYS A 34 -1.83 25.89 36.59
N ASP A 35 -2.93 26.34 36.01
CA ASP A 35 -4.23 25.71 36.11
C ASP A 35 -4.34 24.60 35.03
N TYR A 36 -4.24 23.37 35.47
CA TYR A 36 -4.30 22.19 34.60
C TYR A 36 -5.71 21.96 34.02
N GLU A 37 -6.77 22.30 34.76
CA GLU A 37 -8.15 22.21 34.26
C GLU A 37 -8.39 23.21 33.12
N TYR A 38 -7.91 24.44 33.29
CA TYR A 38 -7.93 25.45 32.23
C TYR A 38 -7.14 24.99 31.00
N LYS A 39 -5.93 24.41 31.20
CA LYS A 39 -5.12 23.86 30.09
C LYS A 39 -5.86 22.76 29.37
N LEU A 40 -6.50 21.83 30.10
CA LEU A 40 -7.26 20.73 29.50
C LEU A 40 -8.45 21.24 28.67
N ALA A 41 -9.24 22.17 29.24
CA ALA A 41 -10.33 22.80 28.52
C ALA A 41 -9.88 23.51 27.24
N LYS A 42 -8.68 24.14 27.26
CA LYS A 42 -8.09 24.77 26.08
C LYS A 42 -7.54 23.76 25.08
N ALA A 43 -6.99 22.64 25.52
CA ALA A 43 -6.58 21.55 24.64
C ALA A 43 -7.80 20.99 23.88
N ASP A 44 -8.89 20.74 24.58
CA ASP A 44 -10.16 20.30 23.99
C ASP A 44 -10.74 21.33 23.01
N GLU A 45 -10.68 22.61 23.35
CA GLU A 45 -11.10 23.69 22.46
C GLU A 45 -10.26 23.70 21.16
N PHE A 46 -8.95 23.55 21.26
CA PHE A 46 -8.07 23.48 20.08
C PHE A 46 -8.32 22.22 19.26
N TYR A 47 -8.54 21.07 19.91
CA TYR A 47 -8.87 19.82 19.25
C TYR A 47 -10.18 19.95 18.43
N ASN A 48 -11.24 20.49 19.04
CA ASN A 48 -12.52 20.70 18.40
C ASN A 48 -12.45 21.70 17.24
N LYS A 49 -11.53 22.69 17.35
CA LYS A 49 -11.23 23.65 16.27
C LYS A 49 -10.24 23.09 15.23
N LYS A 50 -9.93 21.80 15.26
CA LYS A 50 -8.98 21.12 14.38
C LYS A 50 -7.57 21.74 14.40
N LYS A 51 -7.20 22.46 15.47
CA LYS A 51 -5.86 22.98 15.71
C LYS A 51 -4.99 21.92 16.41
N PHE A 52 -4.86 20.77 15.75
CA PHE A 52 -4.32 19.55 16.34
C PHE A 52 -2.91 19.72 16.91
N ARG A 53 -2.05 20.52 16.28
CA ARG A 53 -0.70 20.82 16.80
C ARG A 53 -0.73 21.54 18.15
N TYR A 54 -1.67 22.45 18.36
CA TYR A 54 -1.82 23.16 19.65
C TYR A 54 -2.43 22.25 20.70
N ALA A 55 -3.42 21.46 20.33
CA ALA A 55 -4.02 20.48 21.21
C ALA A 55 -2.99 19.43 21.67
N GLN A 56 -2.21 18.88 20.74
CA GLN A 56 -1.16 17.90 20.99
C GLN A 56 -0.16 18.40 22.04
N GLN A 57 0.37 19.61 21.89
CA GLN A 57 1.34 20.17 22.83
C GLN A 57 0.76 20.33 24.25
N LEU A 58 -0.51 20.70 24.38
CA LEU A 58 -1.14 20.81 25.70
C LEU A 58 -1.45 19.43 26.29
N TYR A 59 -1.94 18.47 25.48
CA TYR A 59 -2.16 17.11 25.96
C TYR A 59 -0.87 16.44 26.40
N GLU A 60 0.24 16.67 25.69
CA GLU A 60 1.57 16.17 26.06
C GLU A 60 2.01 16.67 27.45
N GLU A 61 1.86 17.97 27.74
CA GLU A 61 2.14 18.53 29.07
C GLU A 61 1.22 17.94 30.15
N LEU A 62 -0.04 17.63 29.80
CA LEU A 62 -1.06 17.15 30.73
C LEU A 62 -1.01 15.63 30.95
N PHE A 63 -0.36 14.89 30.03
CA PHE A 63 -0.29 13.43 30.06
C PHE A 63 0.18 12.87 31.41
N PRO A 64 1.33 13.33 31.98
CA PRO A 64 1.78 12.86 33.29
C PRO A 64 0.87 13.33 34.44
N VAL A 65 0.19 14.47 34.30
CA VAL A 65 -0.65 15.06 35.35
C VAL A 65 -1.95 14.26 35.52
N TYR A 66 -2.55 13.83 34.41
CA TYR A 66 -3.83 13.14 34.45
C TYR A 66 -3.70 11.60 34.49
N LYS A 67 -2.49 11.05 34.37
CA LYS A 67 -2.27 9.60 34.43
C LYS A 67 -2.87 9.01 35.71
N GLY A 68 -3.75 7.99 35.54
CA GLY A 68 -4.46 7.35 36.65
C GLY A 68 -5.75 8.04 37.10
N THR A 69 -6.15 9.13 36.45
CA THR A 69 -7.45 9.81 36.70
C THR A 69 -8.52 9.35 35.68
N GLN A 70 -9.77 9.61 35.99
CA GLN A 70 -10.89 9.31 35.05
C GLN A 70 -10.82 10.11 33.75
N LYS A 71 -10.14 11.27 33.74
CA LYS A 71 -9.99 12.10 32.53
C LYS A 71 -8.89 11.60 31.61
N PHE A 72 -8.04 10.69 32.08
CA PHE A 72 -6.87 10.25 31.34
C PHE A 72 -7.20 9.49 30.06
N GLU A 73 -8.25 8.69 30.08
CA GLU A 73 -8.69 7.95 28.92
C GLU A 73 -9.06 8.87 27.75
N ASP A 74 -9.90 9.88 28.01
CA ASP A 74 -10.34 10.83 26.98
C ASP A 74 -9.18 11.70 26.47
N LEU A 75 -8.29 12.14 27.38
CA LEU A 75 -7.08 12.86 27.02
C LEU A 75 -6.18 12.01 26.11
N TYR A 76 -5.92 10.76 26.49
CA TYR A 76 -5.05 9.87 25.71
C TYR A 76 -5.62 9.63 24.30
N TYR A 77 -6.91 9.32 24.23
CA TYR A 77 -7.62 9.13 22.97
C TYR A 77 -7.46 10.35 22.05
N LYS A 78 -7.77 11.55 22.53
CA LYS A 78 -7.64 12.77 21.75
C LYS A 78 -6.19 13.10 21.40
N TYR A 79 -5.25 12.81 22.28
CA TYR A 79 -3.82 12.96 22.01
C TYR A 79 -3.38 12.10 20.84
N ALA A 80 -3.75 10.81 20.81
CA ALA A 80 -3.46 9.93 19.70
C ALA A 80 -4.09 10.42 18.39
N TYR A 81 -5.34 10.89 18.45
CA TYR A 81 -6.02 11.46 17.28
C TYR A 81 -5.42 12.78 16.79
N CYS A 82 -4.74 13.55 17.65
CA CYS A 82 -3.98 14.72 17.18
C CYS A 82 -2.90 14.29 16.19
N PHE A 83 -2.13 13.24 16.50
CA PHE A 83 -1.09 12.72 15.61
C PHE A 83 -1.68 12.16 14.31
N TYR A 84 -2.77 11.39 14.42
CA TYR A 84 -3.47 10.89 13.24
C TYR A 84 -3.92 12.02 12.31
N ASN A 85 -4.55 13.06 12.85
CA ASN A 85 -5.04 14.19 12.06
C ASN A 85 -3.92 15.12 11.53
N MET A 86 -2.72 15.02 12.09
CA MET A 86 -1.51 15.68 11.56
C MET A 86 -0.76 14.79 10.56
N GLU A 87 -1.35 13.65 10.15
CA GLU A 87 -0.76 12.65 9.25
C GLU A 87 0.54 12.01 9.77
N MET A 88 0.80 12.12 11.08
CA MET A 88 1.91 11.47 11.77
C MET A 88 1.48 10.03 12.14
N TYR A 89 1.25 9.20 11.13
CA TYR A 89 0.57 7.91 11.29
C TYR A 89 1.35 6.89 12.10
N LEU A 90 2.69 6.94 12.05
CA LEU A 90 3.53 6.02 12.82
C LEU A 90 3.44 6.32 14.33
N ASP A 91 3.48 7.60 14.68
CA ASP A 91 3.32 8.05 16.07
C ASP A 91 1.90 7.77 16.57
N ALA A 92 0.90 8.03 15.73
CA ALA A 92 -0.49 7.74 16.03
C ALA A 92 -0.72 6.24 16.29
N GLU A 93 -0.15 5.35 15.47
CA GLU A 93 -0.23 3.88 15.68
C GLU A 93 0.37 3.49 17.03
N SER A 94 1.54 4.02 17.36
CA SER A 94 2.21 3.76 18.63
C SER A 94 1.36 4.21 19.82
N LEU A 95 0.73 5.39 19.72
CA LEU A 95 -0.16 5.91 20.75
C LEU A 95 -1.46 5.10 20.85
N PHE A 96 -2.06 4.71 19.74
CA PHE A 96 -3.24 3.82 19.76
C PHE A 96 -2.90 2.45 20.36
N LYS A 97 -1.73 1.89 20.05
CA LYS A 97 -1.25 0.66 20.70
C LYS A 97 -1.15 0.85 22.22
N GLY A 98 -0.48 1.90 22.67
CA GLY A 98 -0.35 2.21 24.10
C GLY A 98 -1.70 2.47 24.78
N TYR A 99 -2.65 3.07 24.07
CA TYR A 99 -4.02 3.23 24.59
C TYR A 99 -4.67 1.89 24.90
N LEU A 100 -4.58 0.92 23.99
CA LEU A 100 -5.14 -0.43 24.19
C LEU A 100 -4.46 -1.19 25.34
N GLU A 101 -3.17 -0.95 25.57
CA GLU A 101 -2.44 -1.55 26.68
C GLU A 101 -2.91 -0.99 28.03
N VAL A 102 -3.31 0.29 28.08
CA VAL A 102 -3.79 0.95 29.30
C VAL A 102 -5.29 0.76 29.51
N PHE A 103 -6.08 0.75 28.44
CA PHE A 103 -7.54 0.71 28.47
C PHE A 103 -8.11 -0.45 27.63
N PRO A 104 -7.75 -1.73 27.90
CA PRO A 104 -8.16 -2.85 27.05
C PRO A 104 -9.66 -3.11 27.04
N THR A 105 -10.38 -2.66 28.06
CA THR A 105 -11.85 -2.84 28.22
C THR A 105 -12.65 -1.57 27.89
N SER A 106 -12.00 -0.55 27.33
CA SER A 106 -12.69 0.69 26.94
C SER A 106 -13.75 0.45 25.88
N ALA A 107 -14.85 1.17 25.95
CA ALA A 107 -15.84 1.19 24.87
C ALA A 107 -15.26 1.67 23.52
N ARG A 108 -14.10 2.35 23.55
CA ARG A 108 -13.38 2.82 22.37
C ARG A 108 -12.33 1.82 21.89
N ALA A 109 -12.09 0.70 22.60
CA ALA A 109 -10.99 -0.23 22.28
C ALA A 109 -11.10 -0.81 20.87
N GLU A 110 -12.31 -1.20 20.44
CA GLU A 110 -12.55 -1.69 19.08
C GLU A 110 -12.18 -0.64 18.02
N GLU A 111 -12.64 0.59 18.19
CA GLU A 111 -12.31 1.67 17.25
C GLU A 111 -10.80 1.94 17.20
N VAL A 112 -10.15 1.99 18.36
CA VAL A 112 -8.71 2.25 18.47
C VAL A 112 -7.91 1.12 17.83
N ASP A 113 -8.33 -0.14 17.97
CA ASP A 113 -7.68 -1.27 17.32
C ASP A 113 -7.79 -1.20 15.79
N TYR A 114 -8.97 -0.83 15.28
CA TYR A 114 -9.14 -0.52 13.86
C TYR A 114 -8.22 0.61 13.42
N MET A 115 -8.13 1.71 14.17
CA MET A 115 -7.32 2.88 13.82
C MET A 115 -5.82 2.57 13.78
N ARG A 116 -5.33 1.63 14.57
CA ARG A 116 -3.95 1.12 14.48
C ARG A 116 -3.66 0.53 13.10
N ALA A 117 -4.52 -0.38 12.64
CA ALA A 117 -4.40 -0.99 11.31
C ALA A 117 -4.56 0.07 10.21
N PHE A 118 -5.48 1.02 10.40
CA PHE A 118 -5.75 2.08 9.44
C PHE A 118 -4.58 3.06 9.29
N CYS A 119 -3.80 3.30 10.34
CA CYS A 119 -2.56 4.08 10.25
C CYS A 119 -1.57 3.44 9.25
N PHE A 120 -1.40 2.11 9.27
CA PHE A 120 -0.54 1.43 8.29
C PHE A 120 -1.10 1.51 6.87
N TYR A 121 -2.43 1.43 6.70
CA TYR A 121 -3.06 1.65 5.41
C TYR A 121 -2.79 3.07 4.87
N LYS A 122 -2.90 4.08 5.73
CA LYS A 122 -2.57 5.47 5.36
C LYS A 122 -1.10 5.68 4.98
N MET A 123 -0.20 4.89 5.56
CA MET A 123 1.24 4.88 5.21
C MET A 123 1.57 4.03 3.99
N SER A 124 0.60 3.30 3.42
CA SER A 124 0.80 2.46 2.25
C SER A 124 1.30 3.29 1.06
N PRO A 125 2.53 3.05 0.56
CA PRO A 125 3.16 3.93 -0.43
C PRO A 125 2.60 3.67 -1.84
N ARG A 126 3.10 4.42 -2.82
CA ARG A 126 2.82 4.14 -4.23
C ARG A 126 3.32 2.75 -4.62
N LEU A 127 2.74 2.19 -5.69
CA LEU A 127 2.95 0.82 -6.16
C LEU A 127 4.44 0.46 -6.38
N GLU A 128 5.21 1.42 -6.88
CA GLU A 128 6.62 1.23 -7.25
C GLU A 128 7.56 1.05 -6.05
N LEU A 129 7.11 1.49 -4.87
CA LEU A 129 7.90 1.47 -3.64
C LEU A 129 7.71 0.16 -2.86
N GLU A 130 8.53 -0.03 -1.82
CA GLU A 130 8.40 -1.17 -0.90
C GLU A 130 7.07 -1.17 -0.17
N GLN A 131 6.38 -2.31 -0.15
CA GLN A 131 5.00 -2.44 0.32
C GLN A 131 4.88 -2.95 1.77
N VAL A 132 5.88 -2.71 2.62
CA VAL A 132 5.91 -3.18 4.01
C VAL A 132 4.68 -2.70 4.80
N HIS A 133 4.33 -1.42 4.67
CA HIS A 133 3.15 -0.87 5.36
C HIS A 133 1.84 -1.41 4.80
N THR A 134 1.76 -1.67 3.49
CA THR A 134 0.59 -2.30 2.87
C THR A 134 0.36 -3.71 3.42
N MET A 135 1.41 -4.54 3.47
CA MET A 135 1.32 -5.89 4.03
C MET A 135 0.96 -5.87 5.52
N LYS A 136 1.54 -4.93 6.28
CA LYS A 136 1.23 -4.78 7.70
C LYS A 136 -0.22 -4.36 7.92
N ALA A 137 -0.73 -3.42 7.11
CA ALA A 137 -2.14 -3.03 7.14
C ALA A 137 -3.07 -4.22 6.88
N MET A 138 -2.81 -5.03 5.86
CA MET A 138 -3.59 -6.23 5.55
C MET A 138 -3.63 -7.20 6.74
N GLY A 139 -2.46 -7.54 7.31
CA GLY A 139 -2.37 -8.46 8.45
C GLY A 139 -3.10 -7.95 9.68
N MET A 140 -3.00 -6.65 9.98
CA MET A 140 -3.69 -6.05 11.13
C MET A 140 -5.20 -5.91 10.89
N MET A 141 -5.65 -5.58 9.67
CA MET A 141 -7.08 -5.57 9.34
C MET A 141 -7.67 -6.98 9.41
N GLN A 142 -6.94 -8.00 8.98
CA GLN A 142 -7.40 -9.39 9.14
C GLN A 142 -7.49 -9.79 10.62
N THR A 143 -6.53 -9.37 11.45
CA THR A 143 -6.58 -9.58 12.90
C THR A 143 -7.79 -8.87 13.51
N PHE A 144 -8.05 -7.63 13.11
CA PHE A 144 -9.23 -6.87 13.55
C PHE A 144 -10.54 -7.61 13.21
N ILE A 145 -10.70 -8.10 11.99
CA ILE A 145 -11.89 -8.86 11.57
C ILE A 145 -12.06 -10.13 12.43
N ASN A 146 -10.98 -10.82 12.72
CA ASN A 146 -11.00 -12.05 13.51
C ASN A 146 -11.35 -11.80 14.99
N THR A 147 -10.89 -10.68 15.56
CA THR A 147 -11.16 -10.30 16.96
C THR A 147 -12.50 -9.61 17.14
N HIS A 148 -12.99 -8.92 16.12
CA HIS A 148 -14.24 -8.14 16.16
C HIS A 148 -15.18 -8.53 15.00
N PRO A 149 -15.62 -9.81 14.89
CA PRO A 149 -16.38 -10.30 13.72
C PRO A 149 -17.76 -9.67 13.55
N THR A 150 -18.31 -9.05 14.58
CA THR A 150 -19.60 -8.35 14.57
C THR A 150 -19.48 -6.84 14.44
N SER A 151 -18.26 -6.32 14.30
CA SER A 151 -18.02 -4.89 14.16
C SER A 151 -18.64 -4.34 12.86
N PRO A 152 -19.29 -3.16 12.91
CA PRO A 152 -19.77 -2.49 11.70
C PRO A 152 -18.62 -2.10 10.75
N ARG A 153 -17.37 -2.12 11.22
CA ARG A 153 -16.15 -1.82 10.43
C ARG A 153 -15.58 -3.01 9.68
N VAL A 154 -16.14 -4.23 9.86
CA VAL A 154 -15.69 -5.45 9.16
C VAL A 154 -15.68 -5.25 7.65
N LYS A 155 -16.75 -4.66 7.11
CA LYS A 155 -16.83 -4.39 5.67
C LYS A 155 -15.70 -3.46 5.21
N GLU A 156 -15.47 -2.35 5.89
CA GLU A 156 -14.41 -1.39 5.55
C GLU A 156 -13.02 -2.03 5.67
N ALA A 157 -12.79 -2.84 6.71
CA ALA A 157 -11.54 -3.57 6.89
C ALA A 157 -11.30 -4.59 5.75
N THR A 158 -12.34 -5.29 5.30
CA THR A 158 -12.29 -6.20 4.14
C THR A 158 -11.98 -5.43 2.85
N ASP A 159 -12.66 -4.33 2.59
CA ASP A 159 -12.42 -3.49 1.41
C ASP A 159 -10.96 -2.98 1.37
N ILE A 160 -10.35 -2.68 2.53
CA ILE A 160 -8.93 -2.30 2.65
C ILE A 160 -8.00 -3.47 2.32
N ILE A 161 -8.32 -4.68 2.80
CA ILE A 161 -7.54 -5.89 2.49
C ILE A 161 -7.58 -6.15 0.99
N ASP A 162 -8.75 -6.10 0.38
CA ASP A 162 -8.94 -6.37 -1.04
C ASP A 162 -8.21 -5.34 -1.92
N ALA A 163 -8.32 -4.05 -1.59
CA ALA A 163 -7.59 -2.98 -2.27
C ALA A 163 -6.06 -3.13 -2.13
N SER A 164 -5.60 -3.54 -0.95
CA SER A 164 -4.17 -3.76 -0.69
C SER A 164 -3.67 -4.99 -1.44
N ARG A 165 -4.46 -6.08 -1.50
CA ARG A 165 -4.15 -7.30 -2.26
C ARG A 165 -4.07 -7.02 -3.75
N ALA A 166 -5.04 -6.30 -4.31
CA ALA A 166 -5.02 -5.87 -5.72
C ALA A 166 -3.80 -5.01 -6.05
N LYS A 167 -3.38 -4.15 -5.11
CA LYS A 167 -2.16 -3.35 -5.26
C LYS A 167 -0.90 -4.22 -5.29
N MET A 168 -0.80 -5.24 -4.44
CA MET A 168 0.32 -6.18 -4.42
C MET A 168 0.37 -6.99 -5.72
N GLU A 169 -0.76 -7.51 -6.16
CA GLU A 169 -0.90 -8.23 -7.43
C GLU A 169 -0.45 -7.38 -8.62
N ALA A 170 -0.89 -6.12 -8.70
CA ALA A 170 -0.47 -5.20 -9.75
C ALA A 170 1.04 -4.91 -9.72
N LYS A 171 1.68 -4.89 -8.55
CA LYS A 171 3.14 -4.75 -8.40
C LYS A 171 3.86 -5.96 -8.98
N GLU A 172 3.43 -7.16 -8.62
CA GLU A 172 4.02 -8.42 -9.10
C GLU A 172 3.83 -8.58 -10.62
N TYR A 173 2.64 -8.24 -11.13
CA TYR A 173 2.39 -8.21 -12.58
C TYR A 173 3.36 -7.29 -13.31
N ARG A 174 3.56 -6.06 -12.82
CA ARG A 174 4.51 -5.12 -13.45
C ARG A 174 5.94 -5.66 -13.43
N ALA A 175 6.36 -6.33 -12.37
CA ALA A 175 7.67 -6.94 -12.28
C ALA A 175 7.83 -8.09 -13.29
N ALA A 176 6.85 -8.98 -13.39
CA ALA A 176 6.84 -10.07 -14.39
C ALA A 176 6.84 -9.52 -15.83
N LYS A 177 6.05 -8.49 -16.09
CA LYS A 177 5.98 -7.81 -17.38
C LYS A 177 7.32 -7.15 -17.76
N LEU A 178 7.99 -6.53 -16.80
CA LEU A 178 9.32 -5.94 -17.01
C LEU A 178 10.36 -7.00 -17.44
N PHE A 179 10.38 -8.17 -16.82
CA PHE A 179 11.25 -9.26 -17.27
C PHE A 179 10.95 -9.65 -18.71
N TYR A 180 9.68 -9.73 -19.10
CA TYR A 180 9.29 -10.02 -20.48
C TYR A 180 9.79 -8.94 -21.45
N ASP A 181 9.57 -7.68 -21.13
CA ASP A 181 9.94 -6.53 -21.97
C ASP A 181 11.45 -6.37 -22.15
N LEU A 182 12.23 -6.77 -21.13
CA LEU A 182 13.69 -6.81 -21.17
C LEU A 182 14.25 -8.07 -21.86
N GLY A 183 13.40 -9.00 -22.32
CA GLY A 183 13.84 -10.22 -23.00
C GLY A 183 14.30 -11.35 -22.06
N HIS A 184 14.11 -11.20 -20.75
CA HIS A 184 14.39 -12.24 -19.75
C HIS A 184 13.24 -13.26 -19.67
N PHE A 185 12.93 -13.92 -20.78
CA PHE A 185 11.71 -14.67 -20.97
C PHE A 185 11.52 -15.82 -20.00
N ARG A 186 12.59 -16.52 -19.60
CA ARG A 186 12.50 -17.57 -18.57
C ARG A 186 12.07 -16.99 -17.22
N ALA A 187 12.69 -15.88 -16.82
CA ALA A 187 12.33 -15.20 -15.56
C ALA A 187 10.89 -14.68 -15.62
N ALA A 188 10.48 -14.12 -16.76
CA ALA A 188 9.10 -13.67 -16.98
C ALA A 188 8.10 -14.82 -16.82
N ALA A 189 8.33 -15.97 -17.47
CA ALA A 189 7.45 -17.13 -17.37
C ALA A 189 7.27 -17.57 -15.91
N VAL A 190 8.37 -17.76 -15.18
CA VAL A 190 8.34 -18.14 -13.76
C VAL A 190 7.65 -17.08 -12.90
N SER A 191 7.86 -15.79 -13.19
CA SER A 191 7.21 -14.71 -12.43
C SER A 191 5.69 -14.67 -12.65
N PHE A 192 5.21 -14.93 -13.88
CA PHE A 192 3.78 -15.05 -14.16
C PHE A 192 3.17 -16.34 -13.58
N GLU A 193 3.92 -17.45 -13.54
CA GLU A 193 3.48 -18.68 -12.83
C GLU A 193 3.33 -18.41 -11.33
N ASN A 194 4.29 -17.72 -10.71
CA ASN A 194 4.21 -17.33 -9.31
C ASN A 194 3.00 -16.41 -9.04
N LEU A 195 2.74 -15.47 -9.95
CA LEU A 195 1.58 -14.58 -9.86
C LEU A 195 0.26 -15.36 -9.87
N LEU A 196 0.12 -16.34 -10.77
CA LEU A 196 -1.04 -17.25 -10.82
C LEU A 196 -1.22 -18.04 -9.52
N ASN A 197 -0.13 -18.48 -8.92
CA ASN A 197 -0.15 -19.24 -7.68
C ASN A 197 -0.49 -18.36 -6.45
N SER A 198 0.00 -17.10 -6.44
CA SER A 198 -0.24 -16.15 -5.35
C SER A 198 -1.66 -15.56 -5.39
N TYR A 199 -2.25 -15.45 -6.61
CA TYR A 199 -3.55 -14.84 -6.84
C TYR A 199 -4.44 -15.76 -7.71
N PRO A 200 -4.78 -16.98 -7.21
CA PRO A 200 -5.53 -17.97 -8.01
C PRO A 200 -6.95 -17.52 -8.39
N GLU A 201 -7.52 -16.58 -7.65
CA GLU A 201 -8.86 -16.02 -7.85
C GLU A 201 -8.86 -14.72 -8.65
N SER A 202 -7.70 -14.34 -9.22
CA SER A 202 -7.59 -13.12 -10.03
C SER A 202 -8.51 -13.16 -11.24
N ALA A 203 -9.26 -12.08 -11.45
CA ALA A 203 -10.09 -11.92 -12.63
C ALA A 203 -9.29 -11.85 -13.94
N THR A 204 -7.99 -11.63 -13.86
CA THR A 204 -7.04 -11.55 -14.99
C THR A 204 -6.09 -12.74 -15.06
N GLY A 205 -6.42 -13.83 -14.40
CA GLY A 205 -5.60 -15.05 -14.38
C GLY A 205 -5.34 -15.64 -15.75
N ASP A 206 -6.31 -15.55 -16.67
CA ASP A 206 -6.15 -15.95 -18.07
C ASP A 206 -5.12 -15.09 -18.82
N GLU A 207 -5.05 -13.79 -18.56
CA GLU A 207 -4.00 -12.92 -19.10
C GLU A 207 -2.61 -13.35 -18.60
N TYR A 208 -2.49 -13.64 -17.28
CA TYR A 208 -1.22 -14.11 -16.73
C TYR A 208 -0.79 -15.43 -17.33
N LYS A 209 -1.73 -16.37 -17.49
CA LYS A 209 -1.44 -17.67 -18.12
C LYS A 209 -1.05 -17.52 -19.58
N LEU A 210 -1.68 -16.63 -20.33
CA LEU A 210 -1.26 -16.31 -21.71
C LEU A 210 0.16 -15.76 -21.73
N MET A 211 0.55 -14.92 -20.76
CA MET A 211 1.91 -14.40 -20.68
C MET A 211 2.93 -15.50 -20.36
N VAL A 212 2.56 -16.54 -19.59
CA VAL A 212 3.40 -17.74 -19.38
C VAL A 212 3.67 -18.42 -20.72
N VAL A 213 2.62 -18.72 -21.50
CA VAL A 213 2.73 -19.35 -22.84
C VAL A 213 3.64 -18.53 -23.77
N LYS A 214 3.38 -17.21 -23.85
CA LYS A 214 4.19 -16.28 -24.67
C LYS A 214 5.66 -16.25 -24.23
N ALA A 215 5.91 -16.20 -22.95
CA ALA A 215 7.25 -16.12 -22.41
C ALA A 215 8.06 -17.40 -22.67
N TYR A 216 7.45 -18.59 -22.46
CA TYR A 216 8.11 -19.86 -22.81
C TYR A 216 8.34 -19.99 -24.31
N TYR A 217 7.43 -19.54 -25.17
CA TYR A 217 7.64 -19.53 -26.62
C TYR A 217 8.84 -18.66 -27.00
N ARG A 218 8.94 -17.45 -26.48
CA ARG A 218 10.09 -16.55 -26.74
C ARG A 218 11.38 -17.16 -26.19
N PHE A 219 11.33 -17.77 -25.02
CA PHE A 219 12.46 -18.48 -24.43
C PHE A 219 12.92 -19.67 -25.29
N ALA A 220 11.99 -20.48 -25.82
CA ALA A 220 12.31 -21.59 -26.71
C ALA A 220 13.00 -21.11 -27.98
N LYS A 221 12.47 -20.05 -28.63
CA LYS A 221 13.08 -19.47 -29.85
C LYS A 221 14.49 -18.93 -29.68
N MET A 222 14.82 -18.44 -28.50
CA MET A 222 16.15 -17.87 -28.20
C MET A 222 17.11 -18.92 -27.64
N SER A 223 16.71 -20.17 -27.62
CA SER A 223 17.48 -21.25 -27.04
C SER A 223 18.47 -21.86 -28.08
N ILE A 224 19.54 -22.47 -27.58
CA ILE A 224 20.40 -23.31 -28.39
C ILE A 224 19.61 -24.49 -28.93
N SER A 225 20.01 -25.00 -30.14
CA SER A 225 19.27 -26.02 -30.89
C SER A 225 18.96 -27.27 -30.07
N GLU A 226 19.92 -27.71 -29.23
CA GLU A 226 19.81 -28.92 -28.42
C GLU A 226 18.71 -28.79 -27.32
N LYS A 227 18.30 -27.56 -26.99
CA LYS A 227 17.29 -27.29 -25.97
C LYS A 227 15.95 -26.81 -26.54
N GLN A 228 15.89 -26.54 -27.83
CA GLN A 228 14.68 -26.01 -28.44
C GLN A 228 13.50 -26.99 -28.38
N LEU A 229 13.73 -28.28 -28.68
CA LEU A 229 12.68 -29.29 -28.70
C LEU A 229 11.95 -29.34 -27.35
N GLU A 230 12.66 -29.60 -26.25
CA GLU A 230 12.15 -29.65 -24.88
C GLU A 230 11.35 -28.39 -24.52
N ARG A 231 11.84 -27.21 -24.95
CA ARG A 231 11.23 -25.93 -24.60
C ARG A 231 9.97 -25.62 -25.41
N PHE A 232 9.91 -26.02 -26.67
CA PHE A 232 8.67 -25.92 -27.46
C PHE A 232 7.62 -26.91 -26.96
N GLU A 233 7.99 -28.11 -26.52
CA GLU A 233 7.08 -29.06 -25.86
C GLU A 233 6.48 -28.44 -24.58
N ARG A 234 7.31 -27.71 -23.79
CA ARG A 234 6.80 -26.98 -22.63
C ARG A 234 5.72 -25.95 -23.01
N VAL A 235 5.88 -25.21 -24.12
CA VAL A 235 4.86 -24.26 -24.60
C VAL A 235 3.52 -24.96 -24.88
N VAL A 236 3.56 -26.12 -25.51
CA VAL A 236 2.36 -26.93 -25.81
C VAL A 236 1.70 -27.39 -24.51
N THR A 237 2.49 -27.81 -23.52
CA THR A 237 1.97 -28.18 -22.19
C THR A 237 1.28 -26.98 -21.50
N GLU A 238 1.92 -25.80 -21.53
CA GLU A 238 1.36 -24.59 -20.93
C GLU A 238 0.06 -24.12 -21.62
N TYR A 239 -0.05 -24.35 -22.94
CA TYR A 239 -1.28 -24.11 -23.67
C TYR A 239 -2.40 -25.07 -23.22
N HIS A 240 -2.13 -26.36 -23.04
CA HIS A 240 -3.15 -27.30 -22.55
C HIS A 240 -3.62 -26.90 -21.13
N ASP A 241 -2.70 -26.55 -20.24
CA ASP A 241 -3.05 -26.04 -18.92
C ASP A 241 -3.86 -24.71 -18.99
N PHE A 242 -3.62 -23.86 -20.01
CA PHE A 242 -4.45 -22.68 -20.27
C PHE A 242 -5.88 -23.09 -20.63
N VAL A 243 -6.07 -24.05 -21.55
CA VAL A 243 -7.40 -24.53 -21.98
C VAL A 243 -8.16 -25.13 -20.80
N ASP A 244 -7.49 -25.93 -19.98
CA ASP A 244 -8.09 -26.61 -18.84
C ASP A 244 -8.56 -25.62 -17.76
N ARG A 245 -7.77 -24.57 -17.49
CA ARG A 245 -8.11 -23.57 -16.46
C ARG A 245 -9.06 -22.48 -16.93
N TYR A 246 -9.00 -22.11 -18.20
CA TYR A 246 -9.72 -20.95 -18.76
C TYR A 246 -10.42 -21.29 -20.06
N PRO A 247 -11.32 -22.29 -20.09
CA PRO A 247 -11.96 -22.76 -21.32
C PRO A 247 -12.81 -21.71 -22.04
N ASP A 248 -13.35 -20.74 -21.29
CA ASP A 248 -14.21 -19.66 -21.80
C ASP A 248 -13.46 -18.35 -22.06
N SER A 249 -12.12 -18.36 -21.95
CA SER A 249 -11.34 -17.14 -22.15
C SER A 249 -11.35 -16.67 -23.59
N LYS A 250 -11.53 -15.37 -23.78
CA LYS A 250 -11.38 -14.70 -25.08
C LYS A 250 -9.95 -14.76 -25.63
N LEU A 251 -8.97 -15.07 -24.76
CA LEU A 251 -7.55 -15.16 -25.10
C LEU A 251 -7.16 -16.53 -25.64
N LEU A 252 -8.07 -17.51 -25.66
CA LEU A 252 -7.84 -18.90 -26.07
C LEU A 252 -7.24 -18.98 -27.47
N LYS A 253 -7.75 -18.22 -28.44
CA LYS A 253 -7.21 -18.17 -29.80
C LYS A 253 -5.77 -17.69 -29.84
N SER A 254 -5.41 -16.70 -29.00
CA SER A 254 -4.03 -16.21 -28.91
C SER A 254 -3.10 -17.26 -28.32
N ALA A 255 -3.53 -18.00 -27.30
CA ALA A 255 -2.74 -19.08 -26.72
C ALA A 255 -2.57 -20.25 -27.73
N GLU A 256 -3.63 -20.61 -28.48
CA GLU A 256 -3.60 -21.63 -29.52
C GLU A 256 -2.58 -21.31 -30.64
N GLU A 257 -2.47 -20.05 -31.04
CA GLU A 257 -1.49 -19.61 -32.02
C GLU A 257 -0.05 -19.99 -31.61
N TYR A 258 0.34 -19.70 -30.38
CA TYR A 258 1.67 -20.06 -29.86
C TYR A 258 1.88 -21.58 -29.77
N SER A 259 0.83 -22.34 -29.44
CA SER A 259 0.87 -23.80 -29.46
C SER A 259 1.11 -24.33 -30.90
N LYS A 260 0.37 -23.84 -31.87
CA LYS A 260 0.55 -24.22 -33.30
C LYS A 260 1.93 -23.88 -33.83
N LEU A 261 2.43 -22.68 -33.52
CA LEU A 261 3.79 -22.26 -33.89
C LEU A 261 4.83 -23.18 -33.25
N SER A 262 4.64 -23.59 -31.99
CA SER A 262 5.55 -24.51 -31.30
C SER A 262 5.51 -25.91 -31.89
N GLN A 263 4.32 -26.44 -32.21
CA GLN A 263 4.16 -27.75 -32.85
C GLN A 263 4.86 -27.81 -34.24
N ASN A 264 4.81 -26.73 -35.01
CA ASN A 264 5.52 -26.65 -36.29
C ASN A 264 7.05 -26.68 -36.06
N GLN A 265 7.58 -25.94 -35.09
CA GLN A 265 9.01 -25.99 -34.76
C GLN A 265 9.45 -27.38 -34.26
N ILE A 266 8.64 -28.04 -33.45
CA ILE A 266 8.89 -29.43 -33.01
C ILE A 266 9.03 -30.37 -34.23
N LYS A 267 8.10 -30.29 -35.18
CA LYS A 267 8.14 -31.12 -36.40
C LYS A 267 9.39 -30.86 -37.25
N GLU A 268 9.76 -29.61 -37.42
CA GLU A 268 10.97 -29.22 -38.15
C GLU A 268 12.24 -29.81 -37.49
N ILE A 269 12.40 -29.63 -36.18
CA ILE A 269 13.52 -30.15 -35.40
C ILE A 269 13.62 -31.70 -35.52
N GLN A 270 12.49 -32.38 -35.38
CA GLN A 270 12.44 -33.85 -35.46
C GLN A 270 12.80 -34.34 -36.87
N ASN A 271 12.36 -33.69 -37.95
CA ASN A 271 12.68 -34.02 -39.30
C ASN A 271 14.19 -33.83 -39.59
N GLU A 272 14.82 -32.76 -39.07
CA GLU A 272 16.25 -32.52 -39.17
C GLU A 272 17.08 -33.60 -38.46
N GLN A 273 16.67 -34.00 -37.25
CA GLN A 273 17.30 -35.08 -36.48
C GLN A 273 17.21 -36.43 -37.22
N ASN A 274 16.04 -36.76 -37.75
CA ASN A 274 15.85 -38.01 -38.55
C ASN A 274 16.69 -38.01 -39.83
N SER A 275 16.75 -36.89 -40.52
CA SER A 275 17.56 -36.75 -41.73
C SER A 275 19.08 -36.85 -41.49
N SER A 276 19.50 -36.40 -40.32
CA SER A 276 20.92 -36.46 -39.90
C SER A 276 21.32 -37.88 -39.45
N SER A 277 20.38 -38.64 -38.87
CA SER A 277 20.58 -40.02 -38.44
C SER A 277 20.67 -41.02 -39.64
N VAL A 278 19.96 -40.75 -40.73
CA VAL A 278 19.97 -41.58 -41.98
C VAL A 278 21.28 -41.37 -42.79
N LYS A 279 21.96 -40.25 -42.59
CA LYS A 279 23.22 -39.94 -43.29
C LYS A 279 24.48 -40.45 -42.60
N ARG A 280 24.36 -41.06 -41.46
CA ARG A 280 25.45 -41.76 -40.73
C ARG A 280 25.35 -43.24 -40.91
#